data_20e7d49ece1bb1acdf692c2a27dac6ee
#
_entry.id   20e7d49ece1bb1acdf692c2a27dac6ee
#
_cell.length_a   1.000
_cell.length_b   1.000
_cell.length_c   1.000
_cell.angle_alpha   90.00
_cell.angle_beta   90.00
_cell.angle_gamma   90.00
#
_symmetry.space_group_name_H-M   'P 1'
#
loop_
_entity.id
_entity.type
_entity.pdbx_description
1 polymer ?
#
loop_
_entity_poly.entity_id
_entity_poly.type
_entity_poly.pdbx_seq_one_letter_code
_entity_poly.pdbx_strand_id
1 'polypeptide(L)'
;MAIELFRPFVMKKLVEDGVANNIKSAKKKIDKGEPEVWDALEDIIKDRPVMLNRAPTLHRLGIQAFEPVLVEGRALKLHPLCCTAFNADFDGDQMAIHVPLSAEAQAEARVLMLSANNLLRPQDGKPVTVPTQDMILGTYYLTYVRLGKEEKGAEQVFVTDAGDFDLPVNQLVDGDLVEAAVEKAENEKKRAPSYLPLHAYSSVDEAITAYADGCIGLHAPIRVRYGKEIDGVMQYRIITATVGRLIFNEPIPQDLGFVDRSDPAHLFDLEVSFLVGKKKLGVI
;
A
#
# COMPACT_ATOMS: atom_id res chain seq x y z
N MET A 1 -12.14 17.22 17.94
CA MET A 1 -12.91 15.97 17.78
C MET A 1 -12.51 14.93 18.83
N ALA A 2 -11.28 14.39 18.84
CA ALA A 2 -10.88 13.32 19.78
C ALA A 2 -11.11 13.68 21.24
N ILE A 3 -10.69 14.87 21.69
CA ILE A 3 -10.92 15.34 23.08
C ILE A 3 -12.42 15.37 23.45
N GLU A 4 -13.29 15.76 22.55
CA GLU A 4 -14.73 15.78 22.82
C GLU A 4 -15.32 14.40 22.92
N LEU A 5 -14.88 13.50 22.02
CA LEU A 5 -15.35 12.11 21.96
C LEU A 5 -14.91 11.32 23.22
N PHE A 6 -13.67 11.48 23.64
CA PHE A 6 -13.09 10.80 24.80
C PHE A 6 -13.14 11.61 26.10
N ARG A 7 -13.84 12.74 26.13
CA ARG A 7 -13.89 13.67 27.27
C ARG A 7 -14.15 12.99 28.63
N PRO A 8 -15.12 12.08 28.78
CA PRO A 8 -15.38 11.42 30.06
C PRO A 8 -14.20 10.56 30.53
N PHE A 9 -13.55 9.89 29.59
CA PHE A 9 -12.39 9.02 29.91
C PHE A 9 -11.16 9.84 30.27
N VAL A 10 -10.90 10.95 29.56
CA VAL A 10 -9.81 11.87 29.87
C VAL A 10 -10.02 12.53 31.24
N MET A 11 -11.25 12.96 31.57
CA MET A 11 -11.53 13.49 32.91
C MET A 11 -11.22 12.49 34.00
N LYS A 12 -11.60 11.23 33.82
CA LYS A 12 -11.34 10.16 34.78
C LYS A 12 -9.84 9.92 34.92
N LYS A 13 -9.12 9.77 33.82
CA LYS A 13 -7.68 9.53 33.77
C LYS A 13 -6.89 10.64 34.46
N LEU A 14 -7.20 11.93 34.19
CA LEU A 14 -6.55 13.08 34.80
C LEU A 14 -6.73 13.12 36.35
N VAL A 15 -7.85 12.61 36.84
CA VAL A 15 -8.07 12.49 38.30
C VAL A 15 -7.33 11.30 38.89
N GLU A 16 -7.31 10.15 38.18
CA GLU A 16 -6.57 8.95 38.61
C GLU A 16 -5.07 9.18 38.64
N ASP A 17 -4.51 9.88 37.68
CA ASP A 17 -3.08 10.24 37.62
C ASP A 17 -2.68 11.38 38.57
N GLY A 18 -3.64 11.93 39.32
CA GLY A 18 -3.39 13.01 40.28
C GLY A 18 -3.11 14.39 39.67
N VAL A 19 -3.23 14.51 38.35
CA VAL A 19 -3.05 15.77 37.63
C VAL A 19 -4.17 16.76 37.93
N ALA A 20 -5.36 16.27 38.25
CA ALA A 20 -6.50 17.07 38.69
C ALA A 20 -7.08 16.54 39.97
N ASN A 21 -7.36 17.45 40.94
CA ASN A 21 -7.89 17.09 42.25
C ASN A 21 -9.37 16.65 42.20
N ASN A 22 -10.10 17.01 41.21
CA ASN A 22 -11.51 16.66 41.02
C ASN A 22 -11.95 16.84 39.59
N ILE A 23 -13.13 16.29 39.26
CA ILE A 23 -13.72 16.34 37.90
C ILE A 23 -13.90 17.78 37.39
N LYS A 24 -14.20 18.73 38.27
CA LYS A 24 -14.37 20.14 37.92
C LYS A 24 -13.04 20.79 37.46
N SER A 25 -11.96 20.43 38.15
CA SER A 25 -10.61 20.86 37.78
C SER A 25 -10.15 20.20 36.48
N ALA A 26 -10.40 18.89 36.33
CA ALA A 26 -10.11 18.18 35.07
C ALA A 26 -10.82 18.81 33.88
N LYS A 27 -12.12 19.13 33.99
CA LYS A 27 -12.86 19.81 32.95
C LYS A 27 -12.22 21.17 32.58
N LYS A 28 -11.81 21.96 33.56
CA LYS A 28 -11.16 23.25 33.34
C LYS A 28 -9.82 23.11 32.60
N LYS A 29 -9.04 22.07 32.92
CA LYS A 29 -7.78 21.76 32.23
C LYS A 29 -8.02 21.36 30.76
N ILE A 30 -9.04 20.52 30.51
CA ILE A 30 -9.45 20.13 29.16
C ILE A 30 -9.88 21.34 28.34
N ASP A 31 -10.69 22.23 28.91
CA ASP A 31 -11.18 23.44 28.22
C ASP A 31 -10.03 24.42 27.90
N LYS A 32 -8.93 24.38 28.66
CA LYS A 32 -7.70 25.15 28.40
C LYS A 32 -6.74 24.48 27.40
N GLY A 33 -6.86 23.17 27.18
CA GLY A 33 -5.98 22.41 26.30
C GLY A 33 -4.56 22.26 26.84
N GLU A 34 -4.42 22.05 28.16
CA GLU A 34 -3.11 21.84 28.80
C GLU A 34 -2.39 20.61 28.21
N PRO A 35 -1.03 20.58 28.16
CA PRO A 35 -0.27 19.46 27.57
C PRO A 35 -0.62 18.09 28.16
N GLU A 36 -0.79 18.02 29.50
CA GLU A 36 -1.13 16.78 30.18
C GLU A 36 -2.45 16.13 29.71
N VAL A 37 -3.34 16.93 29.12
CA VAL A 37 -4.59 16.44 28.54
C VAL A 37 -4.34 15.62 27.28
N TRP A 38 -3.35 16.01 26.49
CA TRP A 38 -2.97 15.29 25.28
C TRP A 38 -2.27 13.98 25.59
N ASP A 39 -1.39 13.98 26.60
CA ASP A 39 -0.71 12.75 27.06
C ASP A 39 -1.74 11.73 27.58
N ALA A 40 -2.67 12.19 28.43
CA ALA A 40 -3.77 11.34 28.92
C ALA A 40 -4.68 10.83 27.79
N LEU A 41 -4.94 11.64 26.77
CA LEU A 41 -5.73 11.24 25.60
C LEU A 41 -5.01 10.17 24.78
N GLU A 42 -3.72 10.33 24.54
CA GLU A 42 -2.92 9.35 23.81
C GLU A 42 -2.91 7.98 24.50
N ASP A 43 -2.75 7.98 25.82
CA ASP A 43 -2.80 6.73 26.61
C ASP A 43 -4.16 6.03 26.55
N ILE A 44 -5.25 6.80 26.55
CA ILE A 44 -6.62 6.26 26.50
C ILE A 44 -6.91 5.64 25.14
N ILE A 45 -6.42 6.24 24.07
CA ILE A 45 -6.70 5.84 22.70
C ILE A 45 -6.03 4.50 22.37
N LYS A 46 -4.82 4.22 22.88
CA LYS A 46 -4.03 3.00 22.57
C LYS A 46 -4.81 1.69 22.72
N ASP A 47 -5.76 1.63 23.65
CA ASP A 47 -6.50 0.40 23.95
C ASP A 47 -8.00 0.48 23.69
N ARG A 48 -8.48 1.48 22.95
CA ARG A 48 -9.92 1.68 22.73
C ARG A 48 -10.27 1.75 21.26
N PRO A 49 -10.88 0.69 20.70
CA PRO A 49 -11.37 0.72 19.34
C PRO A 49 -12.52 1.73 19.23
N VAL A 50 -12.61 2.39 18.08
CA VAL A 50 -13.73 3.25 17.69
C VAL A 50 -14.47 2.61 16.52
N MET A 51 -15.77 2.79 16.45
CA MET A 51 -16.57 2.35 15.32
C MET A 51 -16.87 3.54 14.40
N LEU A 52 -16.63 3.36 13.11
CA LEU A 52 -17.03 4.30 12.07
C LEU A 52 -18.26 3.77 11.33
N ASN A 53 -19.18 4.67 11.04
CA ASN A 53 -20.38 4.38 10.25
C ASN A 53 -20.60 5.46 9.21
N ARG A 54 -20.88 5.07 7.97
CA ARG A 54 -21.39 5.96 6.91
C ARG A 54 -22.79 5.57 6.53
N ALA A 55 -23.70 6.52 6.58
CA ALA A 55 -25.08 6.34 6.09
C ALA A 55 -25.13 6.51 4.55
N PRO A 56 -25.94 5.74 3.81
CA PRO A 56 -26.78 4.64 4.32
C PRO A 56 -25.98 3.37 4.60
N THR A 57 -26.29 2.67 5.69
CA THR A 57 -25.66 1.39 6.04
C THR A 57 -26.37 0.25 5.29
N LEU A 58 -25.87 -0.10 4.11
CA LEU A 58 -26.49 -1.08 3.21
C LEU A 58 -26.17 -2.53 3.60
N HIS A 59 -25.04 -2.75 4.25
CA HIS A 59 -24.56 -4.07 4.69
C HIS A 59 -23.68 -3.93 5.93
N ARG A 60 -23.32 -5.05 6.55
CA ARG A 60 -22.57 -5.08 7.81
C ARG A 60 -21.22 -4.33 7.78
N LEU A 61 -20.56 -4.25 6.61
CA LEU A 61 -19.29 -3.53 6.48
C LEU A 61 -19.44 -2.00 6.41
N GLY A 62 -20.67 -1.49 6.39
CA GLY A 62 -20.95 -0.06 6.56
C GLY A 62 -20.74 0.45 8.00
N ILE A 63 -20.45 -0.47 8.94
CA ILE A 63 -20.00 -0.19 10.31
C ILE A 63 -18.78 -1.06 10.56
N GLN A 64 -17.62 -0.45 10.80
CA GLN A 64 -16.38 -1.16 11.11
C GLN A 64 -15.67 -0.51 12.29
N ALA A 65 -14.96 -1.31 13.07
CA ALA A 65 -14.11 -0.83 14.15
C ALA A 65 -12.68 -0.60 13.66
N PHE A 66 -12.03 0.40 14.23
CA PHE A 66 -10.65 0.80 13.95
C PHE A 66 -9.92 1.14 15.24
N GLU A 67 -8.63 0.95 15.26
CA GLU A 67 -7.75 1.52 16.27
C GLU A 67 -7.44 2.97 15.90
N PRO A 68 -7.82 3.96 16.74
CA PRO A 68 -7.65 5.36 16.40
C PRO A 68 -6.21 5.82 16.57
N VAL A 69 -5.77 6.71 15.68
CA VAL A 69 -4.50 7.41 15.75
C VAL A 69 -4.77 8.91 15.71
N LEU A 70 -4.10 9.67 16.57
CA LEU A 70 -4.23 11.12 16.59
C LEU A 70 -3.51 11.73 15.40
N VAL A 71 -4.22 12.60 14.70
CA VAL A 71 -3.71 13.37 13.56
C VAL A 71 -4.15 14.82 13.67
N GLU A 72 -3.37 15.72 13.13
CA GLU A 72 -3.73 17.12 13.04
C GLU A 72 -4.86 17.32 12.00
N GLY A 73 -5.70 18.31 12.26
CA GLY A 73 -6.81 18.69 11.38
C GLY A 73 -8.19 18.39 11.97
N ARG A 74 -9.23 18.66 11.16
CA ARG A 74 -10.65 18.54 11.55
C ARG A 74 -11.37 17.42 10.81
N ALA A 75 -10.68 16.66 9.97
CA ALA A 75 -11.24 15.58 9.19
C ALA A 75 -10.76 14.22 9.69
N LEU A 76 -11.56 13.19 9.46
CA LEU A 76 -11.15 11.81 9.64
C LEU A 76 -10.25 11.40 8.48
N LYS A 77 -9.14 10.73 8.78
CA LYS A 77 -8.29 10.11 7.77
C LYS A 77 -8.62 8.62 7.73
N LEU A 78 -9.35 8.22 6.70
CA LEU A 78 -9.72 6.83 6.47
C LEU A 78 -8.74 6.19 5.48
N HIS A 79 -8.35 4.93 5.73
CA HIS A 79 -7.52 4.20 4.79
C HIS A 79 -8.25 3.99 3.46
N PRO A 80 -7.66 4.30 2.30
CA PRO A 80 -8.36 4.24 1.00
C PRO A 80 -8.97 2.87 0.66
N LEU A 81 -8.35 1.77 1.08
CA LEU A 81 -8.90 0.42 0.86
C LEU A 81 -10.22 0.16 1.59
N CYS A 82 -10.56 0.94 2.62
CA CYS A 82 -11.84 0.83 3.34
C CYS A 82 -12.97 1.58 2.64
N CYS A 83 -12.68 2.49 1.71
CA CYS A 83 -13.68 3.32 1.03
C CYS A 83 -14.72 2.48 0.30
N THR A 84 -14.31 1.38 -0.35
CA THR A 84 -15.24 0.48 -1.06
C THR A 84 -16.28 -0.13 -0.12
N ALA A 85 -15.90 -0.52 1.09
CA ALA A 85 -16.81 -1.12 2.09
C ALA A 85 -17.85 -0.10 2.59
N PHE A 86 -17.44 1.15 2.80
CA PHE A 86 -18.33 2.23 3.22
C PHE A 86 -19.06 2.91 2.06
N ASN A 87 -18.69 2.60 0.81
CA ASN A 87 -19.08 3.37 -0.37
C ASN A 87 -18.81 4.87 -0.15
N ALA A 88 -17.63 5.18 0.39
CA ALA A 88 -17.20 6.53 0.75
C ALA A 88 -16.19 7.06 -0.25
N ASP A 89 -16.22 8.37 -0.45
CA ASP A 89 -15.20 9.13 -1.16
C ASP A 89 -14.73 10.33 -0.32
N PHE A 90 -13.78 11.09 -0.82
CA PHE A 90 -13.18 12.21 -0.09
C PHE A 90 -13.65 13.57 -0.60
N ASP A 91 -14.85 13.66 -1.16
CA ASP A 91 -15.45 14.88 -1.70
C ASP A 91 -16.24 15.70 -0.67
N GLY A 92 -16.31 15.24 0.58
CA GLY A 92 -17.05 15.90 1.67
C GLY A 92 -18.00 14.97 2.43
N ASP A 93 -17.87 13.66 2.22
CA ASP A 93 -18.64 12.66 2.95
C ASP A 93 -18.51 12.80 4.46
N GLN A 94 -19.61 12.53 5.17
CA GLN A 94 -19.66 12.54 6.63
C GLN A 94 -19.78 11.11 7.17
N MET A 95 -19.09 10.85 8.28
CA MET A 95 -19.16 9.59 9.01
C MET A 95 -19.45 9.83 10.48
N ALA A 96 -20.22 8.94 11.09
CA ALA A 96 -20.43 8.92 12.53
C ALA A 96 -19.32 8.11 13.21
N ILE A 97 -18.86 8.59 14.37
CA ILE A 97 -17.90 7.90 15.22
C ILE A 97 -18.62 7.47 16.51
N HIS A 98 -18.46 6.20 16.88
CA HIS A 98 -19.01 5.66 18.12
C HIS A 98 -17.89 5.05 18.95
N VAL A 99 -17.91 5.31 20.26
CA VAL A 99 -16.96 4.73 21.22
C VAL A 99 -17.67 3.67 22.04
N PRO A 100 -17.27 2.39 21.98
CA PRO A 100 -17.79 1.36 22.87
C PRO A 100 -17.45 1.69 24.32
N LEU A 101 -18.47 1.66 25.20
CA LEU A 101 -18.29 2.06 26.60
C LEU A 101 -17.97 0.88 27.52
N SER A 102 -18.68 -0.25 27.34
CA SER A 102 -18.50 -1.44 28.19
C SER A 102 -17.36 -2.33 27.68
N ALA A 103 -16.81 -3.16 28.58
CA ALA A 103 -15.77 -4.12 28.22
C ALA A 103 -16.25 -5.14 27.18
N GLU A 104 -17.50 -5.58 27.30
CA GLU A 104 -18.15 -6.50 26.36
C GLU A 104 -18.24 -5.87 24.97
N ALA A 105 -18.74 -4.62 24.88
CA ALA A 105 -18.84 -3.90 23.62
C ALA A 105 -17.47 -3.66 22.98
N GLN A 106 -16.43 -3.39 23.76
CA GLN A 106 -15.05 -3.27 23.26
C GLN A 106 -14.53 -4.61 22.73
N ALA A 107 -14.80 -5.71 23.42
CA ALA A 107 -14.43 -7.05 22.97
C ALA A 107 -15.15 -7.42 21.66
N GLU A 108 -16.45 -7.15 21.54
CA GLU A 108 -17.19 -7.36 20.30
C GLU A 108 -16.64 -6.49 19.16
N ALA A 109 -16.33 -5.22 19.40
CA ALA A 109 -15.75 -4.33 18.42
C ALA A 109 -14.40 -4.87 17.91
N ARG A 110 -13.55 -5.41 18.78
CA ARG A 110 -12.25 -5.98 18.41
C ARG A 110 -12.37 -7.31 17.68
N VAL A 111 -13.21 -8.23 18.16
CA VAL A 111 -13.27 -9.59 17.62
C VAL A 111 -14.12 -9.66 16.37
N LEU A 112 -15.28 -8.99 16.35
CA LEU A 112 -16.27 -9.12 15.28
C LEU A 112 -16.22 -7.98 14.27
N MET A 113 -15.92 -6.75 14.69
CA MET A 113 -16.13 -5.56 13.86
C MET A 113 -14.83 -4.90 13.38
N LEU A 114 -13.68 -5.32 13.87
CA LEU A 114 -12.40 -4.74 13.43
C LEU A 114 -12.24 -4.89 11.92
N SER A 115 -11.85 -3.81 11.25
CA SER A 115 -11.68 -3.79 9.79
C SER A 115 -10.74 -4.88 9.30
N ALA A 116 -9.65 -5.15 10.02
CA ALA A 116 -8.70 -6.21 9.72
C ALA A 116 -9.32 -7.62 9.70
N ASN A 117 -10.38 -7.85 10.47
CA ASN A 117 -11.09 -9.14 10.52
C ASN A 117 -12.23 -9.25 9.48
N ASN A 118 -12.58 -8.16 8.79
CA ASN A 118 -13.72 -8.06 7.88
C ASN A 118 -13.29 -7.71 6.46
N LEU A 119 -12.35 -8.44 5.93
CA LEU A 119 -11.73 -8.19 4.63
C LEU A 119 -12.44 -8.91 3.47
N LEU A 120 -13.37 -9.81 3.76
CA LEU A 120 -14.15 -10.55 2.77
C LEU A 120 -15.59 -10.06 2.72
N ARG A 121 -16.13 -9.96 1.51
CA ARG A 121 -17.56 -9.65 1.29
C ARG A 121 -18.40 -10.82 1.79
N PRO A 122 -19.47 -10.56 2.56
CA PRO A 122 -20.38 -11.62 2.98
C PRO A 122 -21.20 -12.23 1.82
N GLN A 123 -21.32 -11.51 0.70
CA GLN A 123 -22.14 -11.90 -0.45
C GLN A 123 -21.46 -13.01 -1.28
N ASP A 124 -20.19 -12.89 -1.58
CA ASP A 124 -19.48 -13.75 -2.54
C ASP A 124 -18.13 -14.28 -2.00
N GLY A 125 -17.75 -13.92 -0.78
CA GLY A 125 -16.48 -14.30 -0.18
C GLY A 125 -15.24 -13.70 -0.84
N LYS A 126 -15.41 -12.75 -1.76
CA LYS A 126 -14.28 -12.07 -2.40
C LYS A 126 -13.72 -10.96 -1.50
N PRO A 127 -12.45 -10.58 -1.66
CA PRO A 127 -11.88 -9.45 -0.92
C PRO A 127 -12.63 -8.14 -1.21
N VAL A 128 -12.90 -7.37 -0.16
CA VAL A 128 -13.43 -6.01 -0.27
C VAL A 128 -12.30 -5.01 -0.47
N THR A 129 -11.19 -5.23 0.22
CA THR A 129 -10.01 -4.36 0.23
C THR A 129 -9.11 -4.68 -0.96
N VAL A 130 -9.52 -4.22 -2.14
CA VAL A 130 -8.73 -4.37 -3.38
C VAL A 130 -8.33 -3.00 -3.90
N PRO A 131 -7.17 -2.87 -4.55
CA PRO A 131 -6.79 -1.62 -5.23
C PRO A 131 -7.85 -1.22 -6.25
N THR A 132 -8.21 0.06 -6.28
CA THR A 132 -9.20 0.62 -7.22
C THR A 132 -8.70 1.95 -7.78
N GLN A 133 -9.21 2.33 -8.95
CA GLN A 133 -9.00 3.66 -9.56
C GLN A 133 -7.53 4.12 -9.52
N ASP A 134 -7.24 5.19 -8.77
CA ASP A 134 -5.92 5.81 -8.68
C ASP A 134 -4.83 4.88 -8.14
N MET A 135 -5.20 3.91 -7.28
CA MET A 135 -4.26 2.90 -6.81
C MET A 135 -3.81 1.97 -7.93
N ILE A 136 -4.72 1.58 -8.84
CA ILE A 136 -4.40 0.79 -10.02
C ILE A 136 -3.51 1.59 -10.96
N LEU A 137 -3.87 2.84 -11.23
CA LEU A 137 -3.08 3.73 -12.07
C LEU A 137 -1.68 3.95 -11.50
N GLY A 138 -1.59 4.22 -10.19
CA GLY A 138 -0.31 4.41 -9.50
C GLY A 138 0.58 3.17 -9.55
N THR A 139 0.00 1.98 -9.37
CA THR A 139 0.77 0.73 -9.45
C THR A 139 1.16 0.40 -10.89
N TYR A 140 0.29 0.67 -11.87
CA TYR A 140 0.65 0.56 -13.28
C TYR A 140 1.85 1.45 -13.60
N TYR A 141 1.79 2.73 -13.24
CA TYR A 141 2.91 3.66 -13.44
C TYR A 141 4.18 3.17 -12.73
N LEU A 142 4.08 2.71 -11.48
CA LEU A 142 5.23 2.21 -10.72
C LEU A 142 5.91 1.00 -11.38
N THR A 143 5.13 0.12 -12.02
CA THR A 143 5.63 -1.15 -12.58
C THR A 143 5.87 -1.11 -14.09
N TYR A 144 5.63 0.01 -14.72
CA TYR A 144 5.86 0.23 -16.15
C TYR A 144 7.35 0.07 -16.49
N VAL A 145 7.64 -0.39 -17.71
CA VAL A 145 9.00 -0.50 -18.25
C VAL A 145 9.15 0.53 -19.36
N ARG A 146 10.18 1.33 -19.33
CA ARG A 146 10.48 2.33 -20.34
C ARG A 146 11.94 2.22 -20.76
N LEU A 147 12.15 2.33 -22.06
CA LEU A 147 13.48 2.42 -22.68
C LEU A 147 13.67 3.82 -23.26
N GLY A 148 14.90 4.11 -23.69
CA GLY A 148 15.20 5.32 -24.42
C GLY A 148 15.88 6.42 -23.61
N LYS A 149 16.10 7.57 -24.26
CA LYS A 149 16.92 8.67 -23.74
C LYS A 149 16.26 9.45 -22.60
N GLU A 150 14.93 9.38 -22.52
CA GLU A 150 14.20 10.06 -21.45
C GLU A 150 14.30 9.32 -20.11
N GLU A 151 14.59 8.02 -20.14
CA GLU A 151 14.71 7.19 -18.95
C GLU A 151 16.19 6.91 -18.65
N LYS A 152 16.71 7.49 -17.57
CA LYS A 152 18.11 7.33 -17.16
C LYS A 152 18.45 5.86 -16.91
N GLY A 153 19.54 5.40 -17.54
CA GLY A 153 19.99 4.01 -17.44
C GLY A 153 19.33 3.06 -18.45
N ALA A 154 18.47 3.57 -19.32
CA ALA A 154 17.81 2.82 -20.40
C ALA A 154 18.10 3.39 -21.80
N GLU A 155 19.07 4.30 -21.92
CA GLU A 155 19.45 4.94 -23.17
C GLU A 155 19.92 3.93 -24.21
N GLN A 156 20.59 2.86 -23.77
CA GLN A 156 21.07 1.77 -24.62
C GLN A 156 20.81 0.42 -23.95
N VAL A 157 20.49 -0.56 -24.77
CA VAL A 157 20.29 -1.95 -24.37
C VAL A 157 21.01 -2.92 -25.29
N PHE A 158 21.34 -4.10 -24.82
CA PHE A 158 21.97 -5.14 -25.62
C PHE A 158 20.88 -6.05 -26.22
N VAL A 159 20.70 -6.01 -27.53
CA VAL A 159 19.69 -6.82 -28.24
C VAL A 159 20.22 -8.24 -28.41
N THR A 160 19.51 -9.22 -27.88
CA THR A 160 19.82 -10.65 -28.00
C THR A 160 19.10 -11.36 -29.12
N ASP A 161 17.91 -10.87 -29.46
CA ASP A 161 17.06 -11.38 -30.55
C ASP A 161 16.26 -10.21 -31.15
N ALA A 162 16.24 -10.05 -32.44
CA ALA A 162 15.52 -8.97 -33.11
C ALA A 162 14.00 -9.22 -33.24
N GLY A 163 13.52 -10.44 -32.95
CA GLY A 163 12.14 -10.79 -33.21
C GLY A 163 11.80 -10.67 -34.69
N ASP A 164 10.67 -10.02 -35.00
CA ASP A 164 10.21 -9.76 -36.38
C ASP A 164 10.63 -8.36 -36.89
N PHE A 165 11.65 -7.76 -36.28
CA PHE A 165 12.11 -6.40 -36.59
C PHE A 165 13.56 -6.40 -37.10
N ASP A 166 13.90 -5.38 -37.87
CA ASP A 166 15.27 -5.19 -38.38
C ASP A 166 16.12 -4.43 -37.36
N LEU A 167 16.53 -5.16 -36.32
CA LEU A 167 17.41 -4.65 -35.27
C LEU A 167 18.76 -5.40 -35.28
N PRO A 168 19.90 -4.72 -35.04
CA PRO A 168 21.19 -5.39 -34.96
C PRO A 168 21.25 -6.31 -33.72
N VAL A 169 21.43 -7.60 -33.96
CA VAL A 169 21.52 -8.63 -32.91
C VAL A 169 22.93 -8.72 -32.37
N ASN A 170 23.05 -9.02 -31.08
CA ASN A 170 24.32 -9.08 -30.33
C ASN A 170 25.11 -7.77 -30.34
N GLN A 171 24.41 -6.65 -30.33
CA GLN A 171 24.99 -5.32 -30.29
C GLN A 171 24.22 -4.40 -29.33
N LEU A 172 24.87 -3.30 -28.93
CA LEU A 172 24.22 -2.20 -28.22
C LEU A 172 23.38 -1.41 -29.21
N VAL A 173 22.11 -1.21 -28.87
CA VAL A 173 21.13 -0.49 -29.65
C VAL A 173 20.54 0.63 -28.81
N ASP A 174 20.22 1.75 -29.46
CA ASP A 174 19.49 2.85 -28.83
C ASP A 174 18.16 2.36 -28.27
N GLY A 175 17.89 2.67 -27.01
CA GLY A 175 16.67 2.26 -26.32
C GLY A 175 15.40 2.70 -27.00
N ASP A 176 15.38 3.92 -27.60
CA ASP A 176 14.22 4.46 -28.32
C ASP A 176 13.83 3.57 -29.52
N LEU A 177 14.82 2.99 -30.21
CA LEU A 177 14.56 2.09 -31.35
C LEU A 177 13.98 0.75 -30.90
N VAL A 178 14.44 0.24 -29.77
CA VAL A 178 13.94 -1.02 -29.21
C VAL A 178 12.56 -0.83 -28.61
N GLU A 179 12.30 0.29 -27.92
CA GLU A 179 10.97 0.63 -27.40
C GLU A 179 9.93 0.72 -28.52
N ALA A 180 10.24 1.44 -29.58
CA ALA A 180 9.38 1.55 -30.75
C ALA A 180 9.09 0.19 -31.42
N ALA A 181 10.05 -0.74 -31.41
CA ALA A 181 9.87 -2.09 -31.94
C ALA A 181 8.99 -2.94 -31.01
N VAL A 182 9.14 -2.83 -29.69
CA VAL A 182 8.29 -3.50 -28.68
C VAL A 182 6.85 -3.02 -28.80
N GLU A 183 6.62 -1.69 -28.85
CA GLU A 183 5.28 -1.10 -29.00
C GLU A 183 4.60 -1.55 -30.31
N LYS A 184 5.35 -1.59 -31.41
CA LYS A 184 4.82 -2.13 -32.69
C LYS A 184 4.51 -3.62 -32.60
N ALA A 185 5.32 -4.39 -31.88
CA ALA A 185 5.09 -5.82 -31.68
C ALA A 185 3.75 -6.08 -30.96
N GLU A 186 3.46 -5.31 -29.93
CA GLU A 186 2.20 -5.40 -29.18
C GLU A 186 0.99 -5.04 -30.08
N ASN A 187 1.10 -3.93 -30.81
CA ASN A 187 0.02 -3.45 -31.68
C ASN A 187 -0.25 -4.39 -32.87
N GLU A 188 0.79 -4.96 -33.48
CA GLU A 188 0.71 -5.79 -34.68
C GLU A 188 0.70 -7.30 -34.39
N LYS A 189 0.74 -7.71 -33.11
CA LYS A 189 0.86 -9.12 -32.67
C LYS A 189 2.05 -9.85 -33.31
N LYS A 190 3.16 -9.13 -33.47
CA LYS A 190 4.44 -9.64 -33.94
C LYS A 190 5.30 -10.09 -32.76
N ARG A 191 6.34 -10.87 -33.05
CA ARG A 191 7.32 -11.28 -32.03
C ARG A 191 8.20 -10.10 -31.63
N ALA A 192 8.12 -9.69 -30.37
CA ALA A 192 8.92 -8.59 -29.84
C ALA A 192 10.41 -8.93 -29.77
N PRO A 193 11.31 -7.93 -29.89
CA PRO A 193 12.73 -8.13 -29.69
C PRO A 193 13.03 -8.48 -28.22
N SER A 194 14.07 -9.31 -28.02
CA SER A 194 14.60 -9.63 -26.69
C SER A 194 15.89 -8.86 -26.44
N TYR A 195 16.01 -8.27 -25.27
CA TYR A 195 17.15 -7.43 -24.91
C TYR A 195 17.61 -7.65 -23.46
N LEU A 196 18.85 -7.28 -23.17
CA LEU A 196 19.42 -7.29 -21.83
C LEU A 196 19.74 -5.86 -21.38
N PRO A 197 19.34 -5.47 -20.17
CA PRO A 197 19.75 -4.19 -19.58
C PRO A 197 21.26 -4.13 -19.34
N LEU A 198 21.85 -2.94 -19.45
CA LEU A 198 23.28 -2.73 -19.18
C LEU A 198 23.59 -2.70 -17.69
N HIS A 199 22.72 -2.07 -16.90
CA HIS A 199 22.97 -1.89 -15.48
C HIS A 199 22.65 -3.17 -14.70
N ALA A 200 23.59 -3.57 -13.84
CA ALA A 200 23.44 -4.75 -12.99
C ALA A 200 23.83 -4.41 -11.55
N TYR A 201 23.01 -4.82 -10.59
CA TYR A 201 23.16 -4.55 -9.17
C TYR A 201 23.25 -5.84 -8.37
N SER A 202 24.07 -5.81 -7.31
CA SER A 202 24.29 -6.99 -6.45
C SER A 202 23.18 -7.24 -5.45
N SER A 203 22.35 -6.21 -5.17
CA SER A 203 21.21 -6.28 -4.25
C SER A 203 20.09 -5.33 -4.66
N VAL A 204 18.90 -5.55 -4.07
CA VAL A 204 17.75 -4.66 -4.22
C VAL A 204 18.05 -3.28 -3.63
N ASP A 205 18.68 -3.24 -2.45
CA ASP A 205 19.01 -1.99 -1.76
C ASP A 205 20.00 -1.12 -2.56
N GLU A 206 20.98 -1.75 -3.22
CA GLU A 206 21.91 -1.06 -4.10
C GLU A 206 21.19 -0.39 -5.28
N ALA A 207 20.23 -1.09 -5.90
CA ALA A 207 19.45 -0.55 -7.01
C ALA A 207 18.54 0.61 -6.54
N ILE A 208 17.91 0.51 -5.37
CA ILE A 208 17.08 1.57 -4.79
C ILE A 208 17.96 2.80 -4.45
N THR A 209 19.17 2.58 -3.93
CA THR A 209 20.12 3.67 -3.63
C THR A 209 20.55 4.37 -4.91
N ALA A 210 20.88 3.63 -5.98
CA ALA A 210 21.24 4.20 -7.27
C ALA A 210 20.11 5.04 -7.89
N TYR A 211 18.86 4.65 -7.65
CA TYR A 211 17.69 5.46 -8.01
C TYR A 211 17.58 6.73 -7.17
N ALA A 212 17.77 6.64 -5.86
CA ALA A 212 17.75 7.80 -4.97
C ALA A 212 18.82 8.83 -5.33
N ASP A 213 20.01 8.36 -5.74
CA ASP A 213 21.13 9.20 -6.22
C ASP A 213 20.88 9.75 -7.65
N GLY A 214 19.79 9.35 -8.30
CA GLY A 214 19.45 9.80 -9.65
C GLY A 214 20.35 9.22 -10.74
N CYS A 215 21.04 8.10 -10.49
CA CYS A 215 21.85 7.40 -11.47
C CYS A 215 21.03 6.62 -12.48
N ILE A 216 19.88 6.09 -12.03
CA ILE A 216 18.93 5.33 -12.87
C ILE A 216 17.52 5.88 -12.67
N GLY A 217 16.65 5.66 -13.67
CA GLY A 217 15.24 6.01 -13.61
C GLY A 217 14.39 4.92 -12.97
N LEU A 218 13.15 5.28 -12.63
CA LEU A 218 12.20 4.38 -11.97
C LEU A 218 11.78 3.22 -12.88
N HIS A 219 11.70 3.48 -14.18
CA HIS A 219 11.17 2.57 -15.21
C HIS A 219 12.27 1.88 -16.02
N ALA A 220 13.53 2.26 -15.78
CA ALA A 220 14.65 1.66 -16.47
C ALA A 220 14.78 0.17 -16.13
N PRO A 221 14.88 -0.72 -17.12
CA PRO A 221 15.15 -2.12 -16.88
C PRO A 221 16.59 -2.28 -16.37
N ILE A 222 16.74 -3.08 -15.33
CA ILE A 222 18.00 -3.40 -14.67
C ILE A 222 18.10 -4.89 -14.39
N ARG A 223 19.32 -5.41 -14.22
CA ARG A 223 19.57 -6.76 -13.72
C ARG A 223 19.89 -6.69 -12.24
N VAL A 224 19.18 -7.46 -11.43
CA VAL A 224 19.37 -7.47 -9.97
C VAL A 224 19.51 -8.89 -9.47
N ARG A 225 20.43 -9.10 -8.54
CA ARG A 225 20.53 -10.33 -7.78
C ARG A 225 19.45 -10.31 -6.69
N TYR A 226 18.39 -11.08 -6.91
CA TYR A 226 17.28 -11.23 -5.97
C TYR A 226 17.44 -12.50 -5.15
N GLY A 227 17.37 -12.37 -3.82
CA GLY A 227 17.43 -13.48 -2.89
C GLY A 227 16.04 -13.88 -2.42
N LYS A 228 15.79 -15.17 -2.33
CA LYS A 228 14.59 -15.76 -1.73
C LYS A 228 14.97 -16.84 -0.76
N GLU A 229 14.37 -16.86 0.41
CA GLU A 229 14.51 -17.96 1.36
C GLU A 229 13.57 -19.11 0.99
N ILE A 230 14.12 -20.28 0.76
CA ILE A 230 13.40 -21.52 0.47
C ILE A 230 13.92 -22.57 1.44
N ASP A 231 13.03 -23.13 2.26
CA ASP A 231 13.35 -24.16 3.27
C ASP A 231 14.51 -23.76 4.22
N GLY A 232 14.57 -22.47 4.62
CA GLY A 232 15.62 -21.95 5.49
C GLY A 232 16.97 -21.68 4.81
N VAL A 233 17.06 -21.83 3.48
CA VAL A 233 18.27 -21.54 2.70
C VAL A 233 18.02 -20.39 1.73
N MET A 234 18.90 -19.37 1.79
CA MET A 234 18.86 -18.25 0.84
C MET A 234 19.31 -18.71 -0.55
N GLN A 235 18.40 -18.68 -1.49
CA GLN A 235 18.70 -18.92 -2.91
C GLN A 235 18.69 -17.58 -3.66
N TYR A 236 19.70 -17.40 -4.51
CA TYR A 236 19.86 -16.17 -5.29
C TYR A 236 19.64 -16.43 -6.77
N ARG A 237 18.91 -15.53 -7.41
CA ARG A 237 18.68 -15.54 -8.85
C ARG A 237 18.89 -14.12 -9.40
N ILE A 238 19.46 -14.04 -10.61
CA ILE A 238 19.50 -12.76 -11.35
C ILE A 238 18.17 -12.62 -12.08
N ILE A 239 17.48 -11.54 -11.81
CA ILE A 239 16.23 -11.17 -12.47
C ILE A 239 16.42 -9.87 -13.25
N THR A 240 15.64 -9.70 -14.31
CA THR A 240 15.49 -8.41 -15.00
C THR A 240 14.21 -7.77 -14.49
N ALA A 241 14.33 -6.59 -13.90
CA ALA A 241 13.21 -5.85 -13.32
C ALA A 241 13.46 -4.34 -13.45
N THR A 242 12.52 -3.52 -13.03
CA THR A 242 12.71 -2.08 -12.85
C THR A 242 12.79 -1.75 -11.38
N VAL A 243 13.33 -0.58 -11.02
CA VAL A 243 13.35 -0.13 -9.63
C VAL A 243 11.92 -0.04 -9.06
N GLY A 244 10.98 0.44 -9.86
CA GLY A 244 9.58 0.50 -9.45
C GLY A 244 8.98 -0.87 -9.12
N ARG A 245 9.34 -1.92 -9.87
CA ARG A 245 8.93 -3.32 -9.55
C ARG A 245 9.60 -3.85 -8.30
N LEU A 246 10.84 -3.46 -8.01
CA LEU A 246 11.52 -3.82 -6.77
C LEU A 246 10.80 -3.20 -5.57
N ILE A 247 10.48 -1.90 -5.61
CA ILE A 247 9.72 -1.19 -4.59
C ILE A 247 8.33 -1.81 -4.40
N PHE A 248 7.65 -2.16 -5.50
CA PHE A 248 6.34 -2.82 -5.44
C PHE A 248 6.40 -4.19 -4.74
N ASN A 249 7.49 -4.94 -4.94
CA ASN A 249 7.67 -6.28 -4.35
C ASN A 249 8.14 -6.26 -2.89
N GLU A 250 8.67 -5.14 -2.39
CA GLU A 250 9.17 -5.03 -1.02
C GLU A 250 8.10 -5.40 0.04
N PRO A 251 6.86 -4.85 0.00
CA PRO A 251 5.81 -5.19 0.95
C PRO A 251 5.14 -6.55 0.67
N ILE A 252 5.46 -7.25 -0.42
CA ILE A 252 4.84 -8.53 -0.76
C ILE A 252 5.49 -9.65 0.04
N PRO A 253 4.71 -10.55 0.66
CA PRO A 253 5.26 -11.70 1.39
C PRO A 253 6.19 -12.54 0.52
N GLN A 254 7.37 -12.86 1.04
CA GLN A 254 8.45 -13.57 0.32
C GLN A 254 8.03 -14.96 -0.18
N ASP A 255 7.08 -15.61 0.46
CA ASP A 255 6.56 -16.92 0.06
C ASP A 255 5.81 -16.90 -1.29
N LEU A 256 5.32 -15.74 -1.73
CA LEU A 256 4.74 -15.56 -3.07
C LEU A 256 5.81 -15.49 -4.18
N GLY A 257 7.07 -15.22 -3.82
CA GLY A 257 8.14 -14.94 -4.76
C GLY A 257 8.04 -13.54 -5.36
N PHE A 258 8.95 -13.25 -6.29
CA PHE A 258 8.94 -11.98 -7.01
C PHE A 258 7.75 -11.96 -7.99
N VAL A 259 6.88 -11.00 -7.80
CA VAL A 259 5.74 -10.76 -8.68
C VAL A 259 6.26 -9.95 -9.87
N ASP A 260 6.62 -10.67 -10.93
CA ASP A 260 7.07 -10.11 -12.20
C ASP A 260 6.30 -10.78 -13.32
N ARG A 261 5.37 -10.07 -13.91
CA ARG A 261 4.81 -10.43 -15.19
C ARG A 261 5.30 -9.43 -16.21
N SER A 262 5.82 -9.95 -17.29
CA SER A 262 6.33 -9.18 -18.44
C SER A 262 5.26 -8.33 -19.13
N ASP A 263 3.99 -8.54 -18.79
CA ASP A 263 2.86 -7.80 -19.31
C ASP A 263 2.26 -6.92 -18.21
N PRO A 264 2.39 -5.58 -18.30
CA PRO A 264 1.82 -4.64 -17.33
C PRO A 264 0.31 -4.79 -17.16
N ALA A 265 -0.42 -5.21 -18.21
CA ALA A 265 -1.85 -5.44 -18.16
C ALA A 265 -2.21 -6.61 -17.21
N HIS A 266 -1.32 -7.56 -17.01
CA HIS A 266 -1.51 -8.73 -16.15
C HIS A 266 -0.99 -8.56 -14.72
N LEU A 267 -0.20 -7.53 -14.40
CA LEU A 267 0.18 -7.18 -13.02
C LEU A 267 -1.05 -6.92 -12.13
N PHE A 268 -2.15 -6.56 -12.75
CA PHE A 268 -3.45 -6.29 -12.13
C PHE A 268 -4.52 -7.29 -12.50
N ASP A 269 -4.15 -8.40 -13.11
CA ASP A 269 -5.10 -9.48 -13.24
C ASP A 269 -5.72 -9.76 -11.87
N LEU A 270 -7.04 -9.84 -11.83
CA LEU A 270 -7.83 -10.09 -10.60
C LEU A 270 -7.25 -11.25 -9.78
N GLU A 271 -6.57 -12.19 -10.41
CA GLU A 271 -5.89 -13.29 -9.73
C GLU A 271 -4.67 -12.87 -8.92
N VAL A 272 -3.86 -11.91 -9.37
CA VAL A 272 -2.68 -11.44 -8.62
C VAL A 272 -3.11 -10.53 -7.48
N SER A 273 -4.02 -9.60 -7.72
CA SER A 273 -4.60 -8.78 -6.66
C SER A 273 -5.36 -9.61 -5.64
N PHE A 274 -6.02 -10.70 -6.07
CA PHE A 274 -6.69 -11.67 -5.20
C PHE A 274 -5.69 -12.47 -4.37
N LEU A 275 -4.60 -12.98 -4.96
CA LEU A 275 -3.56 -13.74 -4.25
C LEU A 275 -2.78 -12.86 -3.26
N VAL A 276 -2.40 -11.66 -3.65
CA VAL A 276 -1.75 -10.68 -2.77
C VAL A 276 -2.71 -10.22 -1.67
N GLY A 277 -3.96 -9.96 -1.99
CA GLY A 277 -5.01 -9.67 -1.03
C GLY A 277 -5.19 -10.85 -0.05
N LYS A 278 -5.44 -12.05 -0.56
CA LYS A 278 -5.73 -13.24 0.25
C LYS A 278 -4.57 -13.66 1.18
N LYS A 279 -3.30 -13.48 0.80
CA LYS A 279 -2.15 -13.78 1.64
C LYS A 279 -1.79 -12.66 2.61
N LYS A 280 -1.91 -11.38 2.23
CA LYS A 280 -1.79 -10.27 3.19
C LYS A 280 -2.86 -10.34 4.29
N LEU A 281 -4.03 -10.87 4.00
CA LEU A 281 -5.10 -11.13 4.97
C LEU A 281 -4.73 -12.16 6.03
N GLY A 282 -3.81 -13.07 5.75
CA GLY A 282 -3.30 -14.05 6.72
C GLY A 282 -2.07 -13.58 7.51
N VAL A 283 -1.52 -12.39 7.20
CA VAL A 283 -0.28 -11.85 7.79
C VAL A 283 -0.54 -10.55 8.58
N ILE A 284 -1.69 -9.93 8.40
CA ILE A 284 -2.17 -8.81 9.21
C ILE A 284 -3.08 -9.32 10.31
#